data_179852c7efcd78452cee8de668ec8f45
#
_entry.id   179852c7efcd78452cee8de668ec8f45
#
_cell.length_a   1.000
_cell.length_b   1.000
_cell.length_c   1.000
_cell.angle_alpha   90.00
_cell.angle_beta   90.00
_cell.angle_gamma   90.00
#
_symmetry.space_group_name_H-M   'P 1'
#
loop_
_entity.id
_entity.type
_entity.pdbx_description
1 polymer ?
#
loop_
_entity_poly.entity_id
_entity_poly.type
_entity_poly.pdbx_seq_one_letter_code
_entity_poly.pdbx_strand_id
1 'polypeptide(L)'
;MAGHSKWANIKHRKARQDAKRGKIYTKLIRELTVAAKAGGGDPADNPRLRLALDKANSENMPKDTIKRAIERGTGAGESGNLEEVTYEGYGPGGVAILVEAMTDNRNRTVAEVRHAFTKFGGNLGTDGSVSYLFNKIGFAQVLSLIHISEPTRRTP
;
A
#
# COMPACT_ATOMS: atom_id res chain seq x y z
N MET A 1 25.00 21.60 32.06
CA MET A 1 24.88 21.32 30.62
C MET A 1 24.50 19.86 30.43
N ALA A 2 23.26 19.54 30.46
CA ALA A 2 22.74 18.19 30.30
C ALA A 2 22.30 18.02 28.83
N GLY A 3 23.29 18.04 27.94
CA GLY A 3 23.02 17.88 26.54
C GLY A 3 23.30 16.53 26.07
N HIS A 4 22.73 15.80 25.35
CA HIS A 4 23.14 14.67 24.50
C HIS A 4 23.47 13.37 25.22
N SER A 5 22.59 12.92 26.10
CA SER A 5 22.61 11.54 26.55
C SER A 5 22.57 10.63 25.34
N LYS A 6 23.55 9.71 25.21
CA LYS A 6 23.57 8.66 24.17
C LYS A 6 22.22 7.93 24.05
N TRP A 7 21.54 7.81 25.21
CA TRP A 7 20.22 7.22 25.30
C TRP A 7 19.13 8.06 24.61
N ALA A 8 19.14 9.39 24.74
CA ALA A 8 18.19 10.29 24.07
C ALA A 8 18.33 10.21 22.54
N ASN A 9 19.56 10.18 22.03
CA ASN A 9 19.82 10.02 20.60
C ASN A 9 19.35 8.65 20.07
N ILE A 10 19.57 7.58 20.84
CA ILE A 10 19.09 6.24 20.51
C ILE A 10 17.56 6.21 20.50
N LYS A 11 16.89 6.81 21.49
CA LYS A 11 15.43 6.89 21.58
C LYS A 11 14.82 7.58 20.35
N HIS A 12 15.35 8.73 19.95
CA HIS A 12 14.86 9.45 18.77
C HIS A 12 15.11 8.69 17.47
N ARG A 13 16.25 8.04 17.33
CA ARG A 13 16.57 7.22 16.16
C ARG A 13 15.65 6.00 16.08
N LYS A 14 15.44 5.31 17.20
CA LYS A 14 14.54 4.16 17.30
C LYS A 14 13.10 4.56 16.98
N ALA A 15 12.58 5.63 17.59
CA ALA A 15 11.23 6.10 17.32
C ALA A 15 11.00 6.42 15.83
N ARG A 16 11.99 7.01 15.16
CA ARG A 16 11.92 7.30 13.72
C ARG A 16 11.92 6.02 12.86
N GLN A 17 12.72 5.03 13.25
CA GLN A 17 12.73 3.72 12.58
C GLN A 17 11.42 2.96 12.80
N ASP A 18 10.91 2.96 14.02
CA ASP A 18 9.65 2.30 14.37
C ASP A 18 8.45 2.95 13.64
N ALA A 19 8.45 4.28 13.49
CA ALA A 19 7.44 4.99 12.72
C ALA A 19 7.49 4.63 11.22
N LYS A 20 8.68 4.48 10.63
CA LYS A 20 8.84 4.02 9.24
C LYS A 20 8.35 2.59 9.07
N ARG A 21 8.77 1.69 9.97
CA ARG A 21 8.32 0.29 9.98
C ARG A 21 6.82 0.19 10.14
N GLY A 22 6.22 0.97 11.04
CA GLY A 22 4.78 1.01 11.25
C GLY A 22 4.01 1.37 9.97
N LYS A 23 4.48 2.35 9.21
CA LYS A 23 3.89 2.72 7.92
C LYS A 23 3.97 1.59 6.89
N ILE A 24 5.11 0.90 6.81
CA ILE A 24 5.30 -0.24 5.90
C ILE A 24 4.37 -1.39 6.31
N TYR A 25 4.34 -1.73 7.59
CA TYR A 25 3.48 -2.79 8.12
C TYR A 25 2.00 -2.52 7.87
N THR A 26 1.54 -1.28 8.05
CA THR A 26 0.15 -0.91 7.77
C THR A 26 -0.21 -1.13 6.30
N LYS A 27 0.69 -0.78 5.38
CA LYS A 27 0.48 -1.03 3.94
C LYS A 27 0.44 -2.52 3.63
N LEU A 28 1.35 -3.30 4.18
CA LEU A 28 1.42 -4.75 3.96
C LEU A 28 0.22 -5.48 4.56
N ILE A 29 -0.22 -5.11 5.76
CA ILE A 29 -1.44 -5.67 6.39
C ILE A 29 -2.64 -5.41 5.49
N ARG A 30 -2.78 -4.20 4.96
CA ARG A 30 -3.87 -3.86 4.03
C ARG A 30 -3.79 -4.70 2.76
N GLU A 31 -2.62 -4.82 2.15
CA GLU A 31 -2.42 -5.61 0.94
C GLU A 31 -2.72 -7.10 1.15
N LEU A 32 -2.27 -7.68 2.27
CA LEU A 32 -2.60 -9.06 2.66
C LEU A 32 -4.11 -9.27 2.81
N THR A 33 -4.79 -8.33 3.48
CA THR A 33 -6.24 -8.39 3.69
C THR A 33 -7.01 -8.28 2.36
N VAL A 34 -6.60 -7.34 1.48
CA VAL A 34 -7.20 -7.17 0.15
C VAL A 34 -6.98 -8.40 -0.72
N ALA A 35 -5.75 -8.93 -0.75
CA ALA A 35 -5.42 -10.10 -1.52
C ALA A 35 -6.21 -11.33 -1.05
N ALA A 36 -6.31 -11.54 0.26
CA ALA A 36 -7.08 -12.64 0.84
C ALA A 36 -8.59 -12.50 0.56
N LYS A 37 -9.13 -11.27 0.57
CA LYS A 37 -10.53 -11.01 0.24
C LYS A 37 -10.84 -11.31 -1.23
N ALA A 38 -9.94 -10.93 -2.14
CA ALA A 38 -10.17 -11.07 -3.58
C ALA A 38 -9.98 -12.49 -4.11
N GLY A 39 -9.02 -13.25 -3.56
CA GLY A 39 -8.63 -14.55 -4.11
C GLY A 39 -8.55 -15.69 -3.08
N GLY A 40 -9.06 -15.48 -1.86
CA GLY A 40 -8.98 -16.49 -0.79
C GLY A 40 -7.70 -16.45 0.01
N GLY A 41 -7.68 -17.18 1.13
CA GLY A 41 -6.58 -17.20 2.09
C GLY A 41 -5.46 -18.19 1.77
N ASP A 42 -5.58 -18.98 0.71
CA ASP A 42 -4.54 -19.93 0.31
C ASP A 42 -3.56 -19.28 -0.67
N PRO A 43 -2.26 -19.19 -0.29
CA PRO A 43 -1.24 -18.67 -1.20
C PRO A 43 -0.99 -19.53 -2.45
N ALA A 44 -1.36 -20.81 -2.44
CA ALA A 44 -1.19 -21.67 -3.59
C ALA A 44 -2.10 -21.24 -4.74
N ASP A 45 -3.32 -20.84 -4.43
CA ASP A 45 -4.34 -20.46 -5.40
C ASP A 45 -4.40 -18.93 -5.64
N ASN A 46 -3.70 -18.15 -4.80
CA ASN A 46 -3.76 -16.69 -4.84
C ASN A 46 -2.35 -16.07 -5.08
N PRO A 47 -1.98 -15.81 -6.35
CA PRO A 47 -0.68 -15.21 -6.68
C PRO A 47 -0.44 -13.83 -6.04
N ARG A 48 -1.51 -13.02 -5.88
CA ARG A 48 -1.43 -11.71 -5.23
C ARG A 48 -1.12 -11.84 -3.75
N LEU A 49 -1.74 -12.81 -3.07
CA LEU A 49 -1.46 -13.10 -1.66
C LEU A 49 -0.04 -13.61 -1.49
N ARG A 50 0.44 -14.47 -2.38
CA ARG A 50 1.82 -14.97 -2.38
C ARG A 50 2.83 -13.83 -2.45
N LEU A 51 2.64 -12.90 -3.38
CA LEU A 51 3.51 -11.74 -3.51
C LEU A 51 3.47 -10.84 -2.27
N ALA A 52 2.28 -10.65 -1.68
CA ALA A 52 2.13 -9.88 -0.44
C ALA A 52 2.82 -10.56 0.76
N LEU A 53 2.76 -11.89 0.82
CA LEU A 53 3.46 -12.70 1.84
C LEU A 53 4.98 -12.59 1.70
N ASP A 54 5.52 -12.69 0.49
CA ASP A 54 6.96 -12.54 0.23
C ASP A 54 7.46 -11.17 0.70
N LYS A 55 6.71 -10.11 0.38
CA LYS A 55 7.02 -8.76 0.86
C LYS A 55 6.91 -8.63 2.39
N ALA A 56 5.91 -9.23 3.01
CA ALA A 56 5.75 -9.21 4.46
C ALA A 56 6.89 -9.95 5.18
N ASN A 57 7.33 -11.08 4.63
CA ASN A 57 8.45 -11.85 5.13
C ASN A 57 9.78 -11.10 4.96
N SER A 58 10.00 -10.44 3.83
CA SER A 58 11.22 -9.63 3.59
C SER A 58 11.34 -8.45 4.56
N GLU A 59 10.21 -7.90 5.02
CA GLU A 59 10.17 -6.83 6.04
C GLU A 59 10.15 -7.40 7.48
N ASN A 60 10.33 -8.71 7.64
CA ASN A 60 10.32 -9.39 8.95
C ASN A 60 9.02 -9.16 9.73
N MET A 61 7.87 -9.21 9.07
CA MET A 61 6.58 -9.10 9.75
C MET A 61 6.28 -10.36 10.58
N PRO A 62 5.79 -10.22 11.84
CA PRO A 62 5.44 -11.36 12.66
C PRO A 62 4.36 -12.23 12.01
N LYS A 63 4.56 -13.56 12.06
CA LYS A 63 3.62 -14.53 11.46
C LYS A 63 2.19 -14.39 11.96
N ASP A 64 2.01 -14.09 13.25
CA ASP A 64 0.69 -13.86 13.83
C ASP A 64 -0.02 -12.63 13.25
N THR A 65 0.73 -11.59 12.89
CA THR A 65 0.19 -10.40 12.25
C THR A 65 -0.26 -10.72 10.83
N ILE A 66 0.55 -11.49 10.10
CA ILE A 66 0.23 -11.98 8.75
C ILE A 66 -1.04 -12.84 8.80
N LYS A 67 -1.09 -13.82 9.70
CA LYS A 67 -2.24 -14.72 9.86
C LYS A 67 -3.53 -13.93 10.14
N ARG A 68 -3.51 -13.02 11.10
CA ARG A 68 -4.67 -12.15 11.41
C ARG A 68 -5.11 -11.28 10.24
N ALA A 69 -4.17 -10.81 9.41
CA ALA A 69 -4.50 -10.02 8.23
C ALA A 69 -5.23 -10.87 7.17
N ILE A 70 -4.80 -12.11 6.97
CA ILE A 70 -5.43 -13.06 6.04
C ILE A 70 -6.82 -13.46 6.57
N GLU A 71 -6.94 -13.84 7.83
CA GLU A 71 -8.22 -14.19 8.48
C GLU A 71 -9.23 -13.04 8.37
N ARG A 72 -8.79 -11.80 8.55
CA ARG A 72 -9.62 -10.61 8.34
C ARG A 72 -10.11 -10.49 6.90
N GLY A 73 -9.28 -10.81 5.93
CA GLY A 73 -9.63 -10.78 4.50
C GLY A 73 -10.62 -11.86 4.12
N THR A 74 -10.47 -13.06 4.65
CA THR A 74 -11.36 -14.20 4.38
C THR A 74 -12.68 -14.15 5.14
N GLY A 75 -12.87 -13.18 6.03
CA GLY A 75 -14.08 -13.06 6.85
C GLY A 75 -14.11 -13.98 8.06
N ALA A 76 -13.03 -14.69 8.36
CA ALA A 76 -12.91 -15.56 9.53
C ALA A 76 -12.67 -14.79 10.85
N GLY A 77 -12.47 -13.47 10.78
CA GLY A 77 -12.25 -12.60 11.93
C GLY A 77 -13.47 -11.73 12.26
N GLU A 78 -13.61 -11.34 13.53
CA GLU A 78 -14.68 -10.45 14.05
C GLU A 78 -14.64 -9.02 13.46
N SER A 79 -13.71 -8.68 12.58
CA SER A 79 -13.59 -7.35 12.01
C SER A 79 -14.51 -7.18 10.82
N GLY A 80 -15.36 -6.16 10.92
CA GLY A 80 -16.42 -5.78 10.01
C GLY A 80 -16.05 -5.81 8.53
N ASN A 81 -17.06 -5.94 7.72
CA ASN A 81 -17.01 -6.04 6.27
C ASN A 81 -16.21 -4.88 5.68
N LEU A 82 -14.99 -5.17 5.20
CA LEU A 82 -14.19 -4.18 4.48
C LEU A 82 -14.81 -3.95 3.09
N GLU A 83 -15.11 -2.71 2.79
CA GLU A 83 -15.64 -2.30 1.48
C GLU A 83 -14.56 -1.57 0.67
N GLU A 84 -14.51 -1.87 -0.62
CA GLU A 84 -13.74 -1.08 -1.57
C GLU A 84 -14.54 0.15 -1.97
N VAL A 85 -13.92 1.32 -1.86
CA VAL A 85 -14.54 2.60 -2.19
C VAL A 85 -13.57 3.40 -3.04
N THR A 86 -14.06 3.98 -4.12
CA THR A 86 -13.29 4.89 -4.95
C THR A 86 -13.74 6.31 -4.69
N TYR A 87 -12.79 7.23 -4.55
CA TYR A 87 -13.05 8.65 -4.44
C TYR A 87 -12.37 9.38 -5.59
N GLU A 88 -13.07 10.37 -6.11
CA GLU A 88 -12.65 11.15 -7.26
C GLU A 88 -12.54 12.62 -6.88
N GLY A 89 -11.57 13.32 -7.42
CA GLY A 89 -11.42 14.73 -7.14
C GLY A 89 -10.32 15.40 -7.93
N TYR A 90 -10.18 16.67 -7.69
CA TYR A 90 -9.17 17.52 -8.31
C TYR A 90 -8.22 18.05 -7.26
N GLY A 91 -6.93 17.95 -7.53
CA GLY A 91 -5.86 18.57 -6.76
C GLY A 91 -5.61 20.01 -7.20
N PRO A 92 -4.63 20.67 -6.57
CA PRO A 92 -4.19 22.02 -6.98
C PRO A 92 -3.83 22.05 -8.46
N GLY A 93 -4.25 23.11 -9.15
CA GLY A 93 -4.01 23.23 -10.60
C GLY A 93 -4.89 22.36 -11.49
N GLY A 94 -5.97 21.76 -10.94
CA GLY A 94 -6.90 20.95 -11.72
C GLY A 94 -6.42 19.53 -12.02
N VAL A 95 -5.42 19.04 -11.30
CA VAL A 95 -4.91 17.67 -11.47
C VAL A 95 -5.96 16.65 -11.04
N ALA A 96 -6.33 15.73 -11.93
CA ALA A 96 -7.25 14.65 -11.63
C ALA A 96 -6.62 13.65 -10.64
N ILE A 97 -7.33 13.29 -9.59
CA ILE A 97 -6.88 12.35 -8.56
C ILE A 97 -7.96 11.29 -8.36
N LEU A 98 -7.58 10.04 -8.55
CA LEU A 98 -8.40 8.87 -8.25
C LEU A 98 -7.82 8.16 -7.02
N VAL A 99 -8.66 7.93 -6.00
CA VAL A 99 -8.25 7.29 -4.74
C VAL A 99 -9.01 6.00 -4.56
N GLU A 100 -8.35 4.87 -4.68
CA GLU A 100 -8.91 3.58 -4.30
C GLU A 100 -8.64 3.35 -2.79
N ALA A 101 -9.67 3.16 -2.02
CA ALA A 101 -9.60 2.92 -0.58
C ALA A 101 -10.35 1.65 -0.19
N MET A 102 -9.89 1.00 0.87
CA MET A 102 -10.61 -0.07 1.52
C MET A 102 -10.89 0.33 2.96
N THR A 103 -12.14 0.26 3.37
CA THR A 103 -12.59 0.75 4.67
C THR A 103 -13.68 -0.12 5.28
N ASP A 104 -13.71 -0.13 6.60
CA ASP A 104 -14.79 -0.65 7.42
C ASP A 104 -15.88 0.40 7.69
N ASN A 105 -15.58 1.70 7.41
CA ASN A 105 -16.50 2.81 7.68
C ASN A 105 -16.38 3.90 6.60
N ARG A 106 -17.29 3.88 5.64
CA ARG A 106 -17.35 4.86 4.53
C ARG A 106 -17.46 6.30 5.00
N ASN A 107 -18.26 6.55 6.03
CA ASN A 107 -18.50 7.92 6.51
C ASN A 107 -17.25 8.55 7.11
N ARG A 108 -16.48 7.79 7.90
CA ARG A 108 -15.20 8.24 8.43
C ARG A 108 -14.21 8.51 7.30
N THR A 109 -14.09 7.57 6.38
CA THR A 109 -13.11 7.66 5.29
C THR A 109 -13.43 8.80 4.34
N VAL A 110 -14.67 9.03 3.95
CA VAL A 110 -15.03 10.15 3.08
C VAL A 110 -14.74 11.50 3.74
N ALA A 111 -14.95 11.60 5.05
CA ALA A 111 -14.65 12.83 5.80
C ALA A 111 -13.14 13.11 5.82
N GLU A 112 -12.32 12.09 6.06
CA GLU A 112 -10.85 12.21 6.05
C GLU A 112 -10.30 12.53 4.66
N VAL A 113 -10.81 11.88 3.61
CA VAL A 113 -10.43 12.15 2.23
C VAL A 113 -10.82 13.58 1.83
N ARG A 114 -12.05 14.00 2.13
CA ARG A 114 -12.49 15.36 1.87
C ARG A 114 -11.63 16.41 2.59
N HIS A 115 -11.33 16.16 3.87
CA HIS A 115 -10.44 17.01 4.62
C HIS A 115 -9.04 17.10 3.99
N ALA A 116 -8.48 15.98 3.53
CA ALA A 116 -7.20 15.96 2.85
C ALA A 116 -7.22 16.79 1.56
N PHE A 117 -8.22 16.61 0.70
CA PHE A 117 -8.37 17.41 -0.52
C PHE A 117 -8.43 18.90 -0.20
N THR A 118 -9.32 19.31 0.71
CA THR A 118 -9.51 20.72 1.07
C THR A 118 -8.24 21.32 1.69
N LYS A 119 -7.58 20.59 2.59
CA LYS A 119 -6.36 21.05 3.26
C LYS A 119 -5.22 21.36 2.30
N PHE A 120 -5.13 20.64 1.21
CA PHE A 120 -4.07 20.81 0.21
C PHE A 120 -4.52 21.58 -1.04
N GLY A 121 -5.62 22.30 -0.97
CA GLY A 121 -6.10 23.18 -2.04
C GLY A 121 -6.76 22.46 -3.21
N GLY A 122 -7.21 21.23 -2.98
CA GLY A 122 -8.01 20.45 -3.93
C GLY A 122 -9.48 20.42 -3.55
N ASN A 123 -10.26 19.68 -4.33
CA ASN A 123 -11.69 19.48 -4.11
C ASN A 123 -12.08 18.03 -4.39
N LEU A 124 -12.86 17.43 -3.48
CA LEU A 124 -13.46 16.12 -3.70
C LEU A 124 -14.66 16.30 -4.64
N GLY A 125 -14.64 15.58 -5.75
CA GLY A 125 -15.70 15.58 -6.74
C GLY A 125 -16.79 14.53 -6.45
N THR A 126 -17.67 14.38 -7.42
CA THR A 126 -18.69 13.33 -7.47
C THR A 126 -18.18 12.12 -8.25
N ASP A 127 -18.82 10.98 -8.10
CA ASP A 127 -18.50 9.77 -8.88
C ASP A 127 -18.59 10.08 -10.38
N GLY A 128 -17.60 9.63 -11.15
CA GLY A 128 -17.51 9.89 -12.59
C GLY A 128 -16.84 11.21 -12.98
N SER A 129 -16.38 12.00 -12.00
CA SER A 129 -15.77 13.31 -12.30
C SER A 129 -14.39 13.22 -12.93
N VAL A 130 -13.61 12.18 -12.60
CA VAL A 130 -12.26 11.98 -13.13
C VAL A 130 -11.97 10.55 -13.58
N SER A 131 -12.79 9.56 -13.22
CA SER A 131 -12.55 8.14 -13.51
C SER A 131 -12.40 7.85 -15.00
N TYR A 132 -13.08 8.60 -15.86
CA TYR A 132 -12.96 8.48 -17.32
C TYR A 132 -11.56 8.80 -17.85
N LEU A 133 -10.73 9.48 -17.08
CA LEU A 133 -9.34 9.78 -17.44
C LEU A 133 -8.35 8.65 -17.11
N PHE A 134 -8.80 7.65 -16.36
CA PHE A 134 -7.95 6.58 -15.85
C PHE A 134 -8.30 5.24 -16.47
N ASN A 135 -7.30 4.55 -17.01
CA ASN A 135 -7.41 3.17 -17.46
C ASN A 135 -6.53 2.29 -16.57
N LYS A 136 -7.12 1.24 -15.99
CA LYS A 136 -6.35 0.28 -15.21
C LYS A 136 -5.62 -0.68 -16.15
N ILE A 137 -4.30 -0.57 -16.19
CA ILE A 137 -3.45 -1.40 -17.04
C ILE A 137 -2.46 -2.20 -16.18
N GLY A 138 -2.09 -3.38 -16.68
CA GLY A 138 -0.94 -4.13 -16.16
C GLY A 138 0.32 -3.70 -16.90
N PHE A 139 1.40 -3.42 -16.16
CA PHE A 139 2.70 -3.15 -16.74
C PHE A 139 3.69 -4.22 -16.29
N ALA A 140 4.30 -4.91 -17.26
CA ALA A 140 5.37 -5.88 -17.01
C ALA A 140 6.63 -5.44 -17.74
N GLN A 141 7.70 -5.20 -16.99
CA GLN A 141 9.00 -4.91 -17.56
C GLN A 141 9.85 -6.17 -17.57
N VAL A 142 10.20 -6.63 -18.77
CA VAL A 142 11.07 -7.80 -18.97
C VAL A 142 12.44 -7.30 -19.40
N LEU A 143 13.48 -7.63 -18.64
CA LEU A 143 14.86 -7.42 -19.06
C LEU A 143 15.24 -8.51 -20.05
N SER A 144 15.60 -8.13 -21.26
CA SER A 144 16.15 -9.07 -22.24
C SER A 144 17.57 -9.45 -21.84
N LEU A 145 17.82 -10.72 -21.62
CA LEU A 145 19.17 -11.24 -21.34
C LEU A 145 20.10 -11.18 -22.57
N ILE A 146 19.58 -10.88 -23.75
CA ILE A 146 20.36 -10.78 -25.01
C ILE A 146 21.37 -9.64 -24.95
N HIS A 147 21.12 -8.58 -24.18
CA HIS A 147 22.05 -7.45 -24.02
C HIS A 147 23.19 -7.71 -23.03
N ILE A 148 23.15 -8.82 -22.27
CA ILE A 148 24.21 -9.18 -21.31
C ILE A 148 25.31 -10.04 -21.94
N SER A 149 25.06 -10.61 -23.13
CA SER A 149 25.96 -11.57 -23.79
C SER A 149 26.62 -11.04 -25.06
N GLU A 150 26.70 -9.74 -25.28
CA GLU A 150 27.50 -9.24 -26.38
C GLU A 150 29.00 -9.34 -26.00
N PRO A 151 29.75 -10.30 -26.58
CA PRO A 151 31.17 -10.40 -26.29
C PRO A 151 31.84 -9.16 -26.84
N THR A 152 32.55 -8.43 -25.97
CA THR A 152 33.42 -7.35 -26.35
C THR A 152 34.38 -7.86 -27.44
N ARG A 153 34.13 -7.55 -28.72
CA ARG A 153 35.10 -7.77 -29.79
C ARG A 153 36.34 -6.95 -29.45
N ARG A 154 37.38 -7.63 -28.98
CA ARG A 154 38.71 -7.07 -29.03
C ARG A 154 39.07 -6.95 -30.52
N THR A 155 39.12 -5.73 -31.00
CA THR A 155 39.81 -5.42 -32.25
C THR A 155 41.31 -5.58 -32.04
N PRO A 156 42.02 -6.17 -33.02
CA PRO A 156 43.49 -6.38 -32.96
C PRO A 156 44.24 -5.08 -32.98
#